data_82a61ffdd270b0f4b381c125950585c2
#
_entry.id   82a61ffdd270b0f4b381c125950585c2
#
_cell.length_a   1.000
_cell.length_b   1.000
_cell.length_c   1.000
_cell.angle_alpha   90.00
_cell.angle_beta   90.00
_cell.angle_gamma   90.00
#
_symmetry.space_group_name_H-M   'P 1'
#
loop_
_entity.id
_entity.type
_entity.pdbx_description
1 polymer ?
#
loop_
_entity_poly.entity_id
_entity_poly.type
_entity_poly.pdbx_seq_one_letter_code
_entity_poly.pdbx_strand_id
1 'polypeptide(L)'
;MLFREATPTDIPQIQIVRHLVKENVLSNPNLVTDQDCLEFLTIRGKGWVCECDGQIVGFAIADLKEENIWALFIDPKFEGKGIGRKLQQIMLDWYFSQDKSYVWLGTSPNTRAEQFYRKSGWIENGKNGSDEIKFEMYKDLYLKKQCC
;
A
#
# COMPACT_ATOMS: atom_id res chain seq x y z
N MET A 1 17.45 7.37 3.67
CA MET A 1 16.31 6.68 3.07
C MET A 1 16.01 7.27 1.71
N LEU A 2 15.78 6.42 0.75
CA LEU A 2 15.44 6.84 -0.62
C LEU A 2 14.06 6.31 -0.99
N PHE A 3 13.16 7.20 -1.37
CA PHE A 3 11.84 6.85 -1.89
C PHE A 3 11.87 7.00 -3.40
N ARG A 4 11.52 5.95 -4.11
CA ARG A 4 11.53 5.97 -5.58
C ARG A 4 10.46 5.06 -6.15
N GLU A 5 10.20 5.20 -7.45
CA GLU A 5 9.29 4.32 -8.16
C GLU A 5 9.86 2.90 -8.21
N ALA A 6 9.00 1.91 -8.03
CA ALA A 6 9.40 0.51 -8.10
C ALA A 6 9.56 0.08 -9.55
N THR A 7 10.50 -0.84 -9.78
CA THR A 7 10.73 -1.45 -11.09
C THR A 7 10.60 -2.96 -10.97
N PRO A 8 10.45 -3.69 -12.11
CA PRO A 8 10.37 -5.16 -12.04
C PRO A 8 11.54 -5.84 -11.33
N THR A 9 12.73 -5.24 -11.36
CA THR A 9 13.90 -5.80 -10.67
C THR A 9 13.74 -5.76 -9.16
N ASP A 10 12.81 -4.98 -8.63
CA ASP A 10 12.56 -4.89 -7.19
C ASP A 10 11.66 -6.02 -6.65
N ILE A 11 11.03 -6.79 -7.54
CA ILE A 11 10.03 -7.79 -7.13
C ILE A 11 10.57 -8.80 -6.10
N PRO A 12 11.78 -9.35 -6.23
CA PRO A 12 12.27 -10.27 -5.20
C PRO A 12 12.31 -9.66 -3.81
N GLN A 13 12.77 -8.41 -3.68
CA GLN A 13 12.82 -7.75 -2.38
C GLN A 13 11.43 -7.34 -1.89
N ILE A 14 10.53 -6.95 -2.82
CA ILE A 14 9.14 -6.65 -2.48
C ILE A 14 8.48 -7.89 -1.85
N GLN A 15 8.69 -9.07 -2.43
CA GLN A 15 8.13 -10.30 -1.90
C GLN A 15 8.70 -10.64 -0.53
N ILE A 16 9.99 -10.37 -0.30
CA ILE A 16 10.59 -10.57 1.02
C ILE A 16 9.90 -9.69 2.06
N VAL A 17 9.71 -8.40 1.77
CA VAL A 17 9.03 -7.49 2.70
C VAL A 17 7.59 -7.94 2.96
N ARG A 18 6.88 -8.37 1.91
CA ARG A 18 5.51 -8.86 2.05
C ARG A 18 5.43 -10.01 3.07
N HIS A 19 6.37 -10.95 2.99
CA HIS A 19 6.37 -12.11 3.87
C HIS A 19 6.84 -11.81 5.29
N LEU A 20 7.49 -10.67 5.52
CA LEU A 20 7.91 -10.25 6.86
C LEU A 20 6.76 -9.66 7.68
N VAL A 21 5.69 -9.22 7.04
CA VAL A 21 4.58 -8.56 7.73
C VAL A 21 3.63 -9.62 8.28
N LYS A 22 3.75 -9.89 9.59
CA LYS A 22 3.02 -10.98 10.24
C LYS A 22 1.52 -10.76 10.35
N GLU A 23 1.09 -9.51 10.47
CA GLU A 23 -0.34 -9.19 10.63
C GLU A 23 -1.14 -9.52 9.37
N ASN A 24 -0.47 -9.54 8.21
CA ASN A 24 -1.10 -9.81 6.93
C ASN A 24 -0.50 -11.04 6.26
N VAL A 25 -0.04 -11.99 7.05
CA VAL A 25 0.50 -13.24 6.51
C VAL A 25 -0.60 -14.00 5.76
N LEU A 26 -0.31 -14.34 4.52
CA LEU A 26 -1.22 -15.15 3.71
C LEU A 26 -1.22 -16.58 4.22
N SER A 27 -2.40 -17.22 4.22
CA SER A 27 -2.51 -18.63 4.59
C SER A 27 -1.72 -19.49 3.60
N ASN A 28 -1.54 -19.02 2.37
CA ASN A 28 -0.70 -19.64 1.35
C ASN A 28 0.31 -18.59 0.88
N PRO A 29 1.61 -18.73 1.23
CA PRO A 29 2.62 -17.73 0.84
C PRO A 29 2.79 -17.58 -0.68
N ASN A 30 2.35 -18.56 -1.46
CA ASN A 30 2.45 -18.51 -2.91
C ASN A 30 1.22 -17.91 -3.58
N LEU A 31 0.27 -17.40 -2.78
CA LEU A 31 -0.97 -16.81 -3.33
C LEU A 31 -0.68 -15.58 -4.19
N VAL A 32 0.33 -14.78 -3.83
CA VAL A 32 0.76 -13.64 -4.63
C VAL A 32 2.07 -14.01 -5.30
N THR A 33 2.03 -14.17 -6.62
CA THR A 33 3.20 -14.60 -7.40
C THR A 33 4.00 -13.40 -7.89
N ASP A 34 5.23 -13.67 -8.36
CA ASP A 34 6.04 -12.64 -9.02
C ASP A 34 5.34 -12.08 -10.25
N GLN A 35 4.61 -12.93 -10.97
CA GLN A 35 3.85 -12.51 -12.16
C GLN A 35 2.74 -11.55 -11.76
N ASP A 36 2.06 -11.79 -10.62
CA ASP A 36 1.07 -10.86 -10.11
C ASP A 36 1.70 -9.50 -9.81
N CYS A 37 2.86 -9.48 -9.14
CA CYS A 37 3.56 -8.25 -8.85
C CYS A 37 3.92 -7.50 -10.12
N LEU A 38 4.40 -8.21 -11.12
CA LEU A 38 4.76 -7.60 -12.40
C LEU A 38 3.54 -6.95 -13.05
N GLU A 39 2.41 -7.64 -13.07
CA GLU A 39 1.18 -7.10 -13.66
C GLU A 39 0.73 -5.82 -12.96
N PHE A 40 0.70 -5.83 -11.62
CA PHE A 40 0.27 -4.67 -10.87
C PHE A 40 1.23 -3.49 -10.99
N LEU A 41 2.54 -3.76 -11.11
CA LEU A 41 3.53 -2.69 -11.25
C LEU A 41 3.55 -2.05 -12.63
N THR A 42 3.20 -2.81 -13.68
CA THR A 42 3.43 -2.34 -15.05
C THR A 42 2.16 -2.13 -15.85
N ILE A 43 1.14 -2.94 -15.64
CA ILE A 43 -0.08 -2.91 -16.46
C ILE A 43 -1.24 -2.25 -15.72
N ARG A 44 -1.48 -2.66 -14.48
CA ARG A 44 -2.65 -2.24 -13.73
C ARG A 44 -2.46 -0.95 -12.96
N GLY A 45 -1.23 -0.60 -12.63
CA GLY A 45 -0.97 0.58 -11.81
C GLY A 45 0.50 0.92 -11.73
N LYS A 46 0.92 1.29 -10.53
CA LYS A 46 2.29 1.72 -10.27
C LYS A 46 2.66 1.40 -8.82
N GLY A 47 3.95 1.25 -8.56
CA GLY A 47 4.44 1.01 -7.21
C GLY A 47 5.62 1.89 -6.86
N TRP A 48 5.89 1.98 -5.56
CA TRP A 48 7.00 2.75 -5.00
C TRP A 48 7.66 1.93 -3.90
N VAL A 49 8.93 2.18 -3.70
CA VAL A 49 9.72 1.51 -2.66
C VAL A 49 10.46 2.53 -1.83
N CYS A 50 10.78 2.13 -0.60
CA CYS A 50 11.70 2.86 0.26
C CYS A 50 12.95 2.00 0.44
N GLU A 51 14.11 2.56 0.11
CA GLU A 51 15.40 1.91 0.33
C GLU A 51 16.10 2.51 1.53
N CYS A 52 16.73 1.66 2.31
CA CYS A 52 17.61 2.05 3.39
C CYS A 52 18.88 1.24 3.24
N ASP A 53 20.02 1.94 3.02
CA ASP A 53 21.33 1.32 2.79
C ASP A 53 21.30 0.27 1.67
N GLY A 54 20.60 0.60 0.58
CA GLY A 54 20.54 -0.27 -0.61
C GLY A 54 19.54 -1.41 -0.49
N GLN A 55 18.83 -1.52 0.63
CA GLN A 55 17.85 -2.59 0.85
C GLN A 55 16.44 -2.01 0.88
N ILE A 56 15.50 -2.67 0.21
CA ILE A 56 14.10 -2.24 0.26
C ILE A 56 13.51 -2.63 1.60
N VAL A 57 12.95 -1.64 2.30
CA VAL A 57 12.34 -1.83 3.63
C VAL A 57 10.85 -1.53 3.65
N GLY A 58 10.29 -1.09 2.54
CA GLY A 58 8.86 -0.85 2.42
C GLY A 58 8.46 -0.66 0.98
N PHE A 59 7.19 -0.90 0.68
CA PHE A 59 6.68 -0.69 -0.67
C PHE A 59 5.17 -0.41 -0.66
N ALA A 60 4.71 0.23 -1.73
CA ALA A 60 3.29 0.53 -1.92
C ALA A 60 2.94 0.34 -3.39
N ILE A 61 1.77 -0.23 -3.67
CA ILE A 61 1.30 -0.47 -5.04
C ILE A 61 -0.17 -0.08 -5.12
N ALA A 62 -0.51 0.76 -6.10
CA ALA A 62 -1.88 1.16 -6.38
C ALA A 62 -2.37 0.50 -7.67
N ASP A 63 -3.63 0.08 -7.68
CA ASP A 63 -4.29 -0.56 -8.81
C ASP A 63 -5.33 0.40 -9.38
N LEU A 64 -5.14 0.83 -10.61
CA LEU A 64 -6.09 1.73 -11.28
C LEU A 64 -7.33 1.00 -11.77
N LYS A 65 -7.22 -0.30 -12.06
CA LYS A 65 -8.33 -1.05 -12.63
C LYS A 65 -9.46 -1.27 -11.62
N GLU A 66 -9.11 -1.75 -10.43
CA GLU A 66 -10.10 -1.99 -9.37
C GLU A 66 -10.20 -0.83 -8.39
N GLU A 67 -9.44 0.23 -8.64
CA GLU A 67 -9.46 1.46 -7.83
C GLU A 67 -9.11 1.19 -6.37
N ASN A 68 -8.06 0.39 -6.16
CA ASN A 68 -7.69 0.06 -4.78
C ASN A 68 -6.19 0.17 -4.53
N ILE A 69 -5.86 0.20 -3.24
CA ILE A 69 -4.49 0.06 -2.79
C ILE A 69 -4.23 -1.44 -2.67
N TRP A 70 -3.43 -1.95 -3.58
CA TRP A 70 -3.15 -3.38 -3.63
C TRP A 70 -2.19 -3.82 -2.53
N ALA A 71 -1.27 -2.94 -2.16
CA ALA A 71 -0.28 -3.25 -1.13
C ALA A 71 0.30 -1.99 -0.51
N LEU A 72 0.56 -2.03 0.80
CA LEU A 72 1.36 -1.04 1.52
C LEU A 72 1.95 -1.79 2.71
N PHE A 73 3.22 -2.18 2.60
CA PHE A 73 3.89 -2.99 3.60
C PHE A 73 5.22 -2.39 3.99
N ILE A 74 5.54 -2.45 5.28
CA ILE A 74 6.79 -1.96 5.84
C ILE A 74 7.42 -3.10 6.63
N ASP A 75 8.74 -3.33 6.42
CA ASP A 75 9.49 -4.27 7.24
C ASP A 75 9.30 -3.91 8.72
N PRO A 76 8.85 -4.85 9.56
CA PRO A 76 8.58 -4.56 10.98
C PRO A 76 9.73 -3.88 11.71
N LYS A 77 10.98 -4.14 11.32
CA LYS A 77 12.14 -3.49 11.93
C LYS A 77 12.21 -1.99 11.65
N PHE A 78 11.46 -1.51 10.66
CA PHE A 78 11.48 -0.11 10.24
C PHE A 78 10.16 0.60 10.49
N GLU A 79 9.25 -0.01 11.25
CA GLU A 79 7.99 0.63 11.63
C GLU A 79 8.23 1.83 12.55
N GLY A 80 7.28 2.75 12.56
CA GLY A 80 7.34 3.91 13.43
C GLY A 80 8.29 5.01 12.99
N LYS A 81 8.80 4.94 11.76
CA LYS A 81 9.76 5.92 11.23
C LYS A 81 9.16 6.83 10.16
N GLY A 82 7.85 6.73 9.93
CA GLY A 82 7.16 7.57 8.95
C GLY A 82 7.23 7.06 7.52
N ILE A 83 7.79 5.87 7.29
CA ILE A 83 7.93 5.31 5.94
C ILE A 83 6.58 5.05 5.30
N GLY A 84 5.66 4.43 6.05
CA GLY A 84 4.32 4.14 5.54
C GLY A 84 3.56 5.39 5.15
N ARG A 85 3.65 6.43 5.98
CA ARG A 85 3.00 7.71 5.70
C ARG A 85 3.55 8.34 4.43
N LYS A 86 4.86 8.31 4.25
CA LYS A 86 5.50 8.90 3.07
C LYS A 86 5.15 8.11 1.81
N LEU A 87 5.18 6.78 1.88
CA LEU A 87 4.80 5.95 0.74
C LEU A 87 3.33 6.18 0.37
N GLN A 88 2.45 6.25 1.37
CA GLN A 88 1.04 6.53 1.13
C GLN A 88 0.84 7.87 0.43
N GLN A 89 1.54 8.91 0.91
CA GLN A 89 1.44 10.23 0.31
C GLN A 89 1.87 10.22 -1.16
N ILE A 90 3.02 9.64 -1.45
CA ILE A 90 3.53 9.56 -2.81
C ILE A 90 2.54 8.81 -3.71
N MET A 91 2.05 7.67 -3.23
CA MET A 91 1.12 6.83 -3.97
C MET A 91 -0.21 7.53 -4.25
N LEU A 92 -0.79 8.17 -3.24
CA LEU A 92 -2.09 8.83 -3.40
C LEU A 92 -1.98 10.10 -4.23
N ASP A 93 -0.87 10.86 -4.12
CA ASP A 93 -0.63 12.01 -4.98
C ASP A 93 -0.64 11.59 -6.45
N TRP A 94 0.05 10.49 -6.76
CA TRP A 94 0.05 9.96 -8.12
C TRP A 94 -1.33 9.44 -8.52
N TYR A 95 -1.95 8.63 -7.64
CA TYR A 95 -3.23 7.98 -7.94
C TYR A 95 -4.30 9.00 -8.30
N PHE A 96 -4.44 10.03 -7.47
CA PHE A 96 -5.48 11.04 -7.69
C PHE A 96 -5.16 12.00 -8.84
N SER A 97 -3.94 11.94 -9.40
CA SER A 97 -3.61 12.67 -10.62
C SER A 97 -4.03 11.91 -11.88
N GLN A 98 -4.52 10.68 -11.75
CA GLN A 98 -4.87 9.79 -12.86
C GLN A 98 -6.38 9.78 -13.19
N ASP A 99 -7.06 10.90 -13.04
CA ASP A 99 -8.51 11.01 -13.28
C ASP A 99 -9.33 10.09 -12.37
N LYS A 100 -8.84 9.87 -11.16
CA LYS A 100 -9.54 9.07 -10.16
C LYS A 100 -10.05 9.99 -9.05
N SER A 101 -11.23 9.69 -8.53
CA SER A 101 -11.82 10.44 -7.42
C SER A 101 -12.02 9.59 -6.16
N TYR A 102 -11.72 8.30 -6.24
CA TYR A 102 -12.05 7.32 -5.21
C TYR A 102 -11.05 6.18 -5.20
N VAL A 103 -10.70 5.71 -4.02
CA VAL A 103 -9.85 4.53 -3.84
C VAL A 103 -10.27 3.79 -2.58
N TRP A 104 -10.13 2.46 -2.59
CA TRP A 104 -10.46 1.65 -1.43
C TRP A 104 -9.34 0.67 -1.11
N LEU A 105 -9.40 0.09 0.07
CA LEU A 105 -8.53 -0.99 0.48
C LEU A 105 -9.22 -1.90 1.49
N GLY A 106 -8.72 -3.13 1.60
CA GLY A 106 -9.14 -4.05 2.64
C GLY A 106 -7.97 -4.29 3.58
N THR A 107 -8.25 -4.37 4.88
CA THR A 107 -7.21 -4.68 5.86
C THR A 107 -7.79 -5.48 7.01
N SER A 108 -6.97 -6.33 7.62
CA SER A 108 -7.40 -7.16 8.75
C SER A 108 -7.70 -6.32 9.98
N PRO A 109 -8.76 -6.65 10.73
CA PRO A 109 -9.08 -5.94 11.95
C PRO A 109 -8.08 -6.25 13.07
N ASN A 110 -7.99 -5.34 14.04
CA ASN A 110 -7.16 -5.48 15.23
C ASN A 110 -5.67 -5.57 14.90
N THR A 111 -5.25 -4.84 13.86
CA THR A 111 -3.87 -4.81 13.41
C THR A 111 -3.33 -3.38 13.48
N ARG A 112 -2.01 -3.27 13.38
CA ARG A 112 -1.33 -1.99 13.26
C ARG A 112 -1.79 -1.26 12.00
N ALA A 113 -2.04 -2.00 10.90
CA ALA A 113 -2.52 -1.42 9.64
C ALA A 113 -3.89 -0.75 9.83
N GLU A 114 -4.81 -1.38 10.54
CA GLU A 114 -6.11 -0.77 10.81
C GLU A 114 -5.94 0.59 11.48
N GLN A 115 -5.11 0.66 12.52
CA GLN A 115 -4.87 1.90 13.24
C GLN A 115 -4.23 2.95 12.35
N PHE A 116 -3.30 2.53 11.49
CA PHE A 116 -2.64 3.42 10.54
C PHE A 116 -3.65 4.08 9.61
N TYR A 117 -4.57 3.32 9.03
CA TYR A 117 -5.55 3.87 8.10
C TYR A 117 -6.55 4.78 8.81
N ARG A 118 -6.96 4.42 10.03
CA ARG A 118 -7.85 5.30 10.80
C ARG A 118 -7.18 6.64 11.10
N LYS A 119 -5.92 6.63 11.50
CA LYS A 119 -5.16 7.85 11.77
C LYS A 119 -4.93 8.68 10.51
N SER A 120 -4.80 8.01 9.36
CA SER A 120 -4.60 8.68 8.08
C SER A 120 -5.91 9.27 7.53
N GLY A 121 -7.03 9.03 8.21
CA GLY A 121 -8.32 9.63 7.83
C GLY A 121 -9.13 8.85 6.82
N TRP A 122 -8.78 7.58 6.60
CA TRP A 122 -9.61 6.72 5.75
C TRP A 122 -10.95 6.46 6.41
N ILE A 123 -12.00 6.32 5.61
CA ILE A 123 -13.36 6.12 6.09
C ILE A 123 -13.71 4.64 6.02
N GLU A 124 -14.10 4.08 7.15
CA GLU A 124 -14.57 2.71 7.18
C GLU A 124 -15.93 2.61 6.50
N ASN A 125 -16.09 1.67 5.57
CA ASN A 125 -17.36 1.43 4.89
C ASN A 125 -17.55 -0.07 4.65
N GLY A 126 -17.94 -0.77 5.73
CA GLY A 126 -18.29 -2.17 5.64
C GLY A 126 -17.07 -3.09 5.63
N LYS A 127 -17.25 -4.22 4.98
CA LYS A 127 -16.27 -5.27 4.96
C LYS A 127 -15.84 -5.60 3.55
N ASN A 128 -14.60 -6.08 3.41
CA ASN A 128 -14.11 -6.68 2.19
C ASN A 128 -14.02 -8.19 2.45
N GLY A 129 -14.97 -8.95 1.89
CA GLY A 129 -15.09 -10.35 2.23
C GLY A 129 -15.58 -10.55 3.66
N SER A 130 -15.24 -11.66 4.29
CA SER A 130 -15.70 -11.98 5.65
C SER A 130 -14.79 -11.44 6.74
N ASP A 131 -13.52 -11.19 6.41
CA ASP A 131 -12.48 -11.00 7.43
C ASP A 131 -11.80 -9.64 7.42
N GLU A 132 -12.04 -8.82 6.40
CA GLU A 132 -11.35 -7.53 6.30
C GLU A 132 -12.30 -6.36 6.46
N ILE A 133 -11.76 -5.26 7.02
CA ILE A 133 -12.44 -3.97 7.05
C ILE A 133 -12.19 -3.30 5.70
N LYS A 134 -13.23 -2.71 5.11
CA LYS A 134 -13.07 -1.91 3.89
C LYS A 134 -12.92 -0.45 4.27
N PHE A 135 -11.84 0.17 3.82
CA PHE A 135 -11.58 1.60 3.99
C PHE A 135 -11.63 2.30 2.64
N GLU A 136 -12.10 3.54 2.66
CA GLU A 136 -12.22 4.36 1.45
C GLU A 136 -11.60 5.72 1.63
N MET A 137 -11.05 6.27 0.54
CA MET A 137 -10.54 7.63 0.52
C MET A 137 -11.04 8.30 -0.75
N TYR A 138 -11.47 9.54 -0.60
CA TYR A 138 -11.97 10.35 -1.70
C TYR A 138 -10.99 11.47 -2.01
N LYS A 139 -10.84 11.80 -3.29
CA LYS A 139 -9.88 12.83 -3.73
C LYS A 139 -10.08 14.15 -2.99
N ASP A 140 -11.33 14.61 -2.88
CA ASP A 140 -11.62 15.89 -2.23
C ASP A 140 -11.20 15.87 -0.76
N LEU A 141 -11.47 14.78 -0.06
CA LEU A 141 -11.08 14.63 1.33
C LEU A 141 -9.55 14.60 1.48
N TYR A 142 -8.89 13.87 0.60
CA TYR A 142 -7.44 13.76 0.61
C TYR A 142 -6.78 15.12 0.38
N LEU A 143 -7.27 15.88 -0.61
CA LEU A 143 -6.71 17.19 -0.94
C LEU A 143 -6.92 18.19 0.20
N LYS A 144 -8.05 18.14 0.90
CA LYS A 144 -8.28 18.99 2.07
C LYS A 144 -7.26 18.75 3.16
N LYS A 145 -6.88 17.49 3.38
CA LYS A 145 -5.88 17.14 4.39
C LYS A 145 -4.50 17.66 4.03
N GLN A 146 -4.18 17.73 2.74
CA GLN A 146 -2.89 18.25 2.28
C GLN A 146 -2.78 19.76 2.46
N CYS A 147 -3.91 20.47 2.50
CA CYS A 147 -3.92 21.93 2.64
C CYS A 147 -3.78 22.42 4.09
N CYS A 148 -3.78 21.50 5.03
CA CYS A 148 -3.63 21.87 6.46
C CYS A 148 -2.16 21.84 6.92
#